data_179a12901c500a6377d4c0fb87b94561
#
_entry.id   179a12901c500a6377d4c0fb87b94561
#
_cell.length_a   1.000
_cell.length_b   1.000
_cell.length_c   1.000
_cell.angle_alpha   90.00
_cell.angle_beta   90.00
_cell.angle_gamma   90.00
#
_symmetry.space_group_name_H-M   'P 1'
#
loop_
_entity.id
_entity.type
_entity.pdbx_description
1 polymer ?
#
loop_
_entity_poly.entity_id
_entity_poly.type
_entity_poly.pdbx_seq_one_letter_code
_entity_poly.pdbx_strand_id
1 'polypeptide(L)'
;MLCKCLVTCLDYKRPVPEKQSFFKNHVKNLSILIDNTPSLPYYENQRTAMPLKRKVFHMEVILGIDIGGSTTKIVGLRTDGSVLSMLRVRAEDQVTSLYGALGNYLTSNGLTLKDVRRVVLTGVGASYVEGDIYGLPTCKVDEFSASGTGALALSGQDSAVVVTMGTGTAFMWAEKGGTVRHLCGSGIGGGTLGGLCRKLVGMERFGQIKKLAAQGDLGQVDLTIADITCNPAPTLDPTLTAANFGNLAEDASPADLAAGAVNLVLQAIGTMTVLACQCCDTRTVILTGSMTTLDQVKPNFENFEKLYGIHYIVPENATFATAIGAGLCSLKKNAVD
;
A
#
# COMPACT_ATOMS: atom_id res chain seq x y z
N MET A 1 19.36 11.69 -26.99
CA MET A 1 19.49 10.59 -27.97
C MET A 1 19.62 9.31 -27.19
N LEU A 2 18.65 8.40 -27.35
CA LEU A 2 18.60 7.03 -26.84
C LEU A 2 18.47 6.82 -25.32
N CYS A 3 17.24 6.55 -24.84
CA CYS A 3 16.90 5.21 -24.39
C CYS A 3 15.36 5.06 -24.34
N LYS A 4 14.79 4.57 -25.44
CA LYS A 4 13.49 3.93 -25.46
C LYS A 4 13.74 2.47 -25.06
N CYS A 5 13.49 2.09 -23.83
CA CYS A 5 13.41 0.68 -23.45
C CYS A 5 11.98 0.19 -23.57
N LEU A 6 11.83 -0.68 -24.54
CA LEU A 6 10.68 -1.53 -24.86
C LEU A 6 10.15 -2.23 -23.59
N VAL A 7 8.84 -2.07 -23.37
CA VAL A 7 8.05 -3.07 -22.67
C VAL A 7 7.40 -3.93 -23.76
N THR A 8 8.06 -5.01 -24.13
CA THR A 8 7.44 -6.10 -24.90
C THR A 8 6.76 -7.04 -23.90
N CYS A 9 5.44 -7.07 -23.96
CA CYS A 9 4.63 -8.16 -23.39
C CYS A 9 5.04 -9.48 -24.06
N LEU A 10 5.69 -10.36 -23.32
CA LEU A 10 5.83 -11.75 -23.68
C LEU A 10 4.61 -12.52 -23.20
N ASP A 11 3.76 -12.91 -24.14
CA ASP A 11 2.71 -13.91 -23.97
C ASP A 11 3.33 -15.24 -23.50
N TYR A 12 3.14 -15.58 -22.25
CA TYR A 12 3.50 -16.89 -21.72
C TYR A 12 2.25 -17.71 -21.46
N LYS A 13 1.75 -18.37 -22.52
CA LYS A 13 0.76 -19.46 -22.41
C LYS A 13 1.45 -20.71 -21.90
N ARG A 14 1.26 -21.10 -20.65
CA ARG A 14 1.52 -22.47 -20.18
C ARG A 14 0.21 -23.24 -20.16
N PRO A 15 0.19 -24.51 -20.60
CA PRO A 15 -0.98 -25.35 -20.52
C PRO A 15 -1.24 -25.80 -19.09
N VAL A 16 -2.51 -25.75 -18.69
CA VAL A 16 -3.02 -26.27 -17.41
C VAL A 16 -3.18 -27.77 -17.53
N PRO A 17 -2.66 -28.59 -16.62
CA PRO A 17 -2.97 -30.03 -16.61
C PRO A 17 -4.37 -30.27 -16.05
N GLU A 18 -5.21 -30.96 -16.83
CA GLU A 18 -6.46 -31.55 -16.39
C GLU A 18 -6.22 -32.50 -15.21
N LYS A 19 -6.93 -32.27 -14.10
CA LYS A 19 -7.26 -33.31 -13.13
C LYS A 19 -8.76 -33.32 -12.92
N GLN A 20 -9.38 -34.23 -13.65
CA GLN A 20 -10.72 -34.72 -13.39
C GLN A 20 -10.75 -35.64 -12.16
N SER A 21 -11.94 -35.63 -11.53
CA SER A 21 -12.50 -36.64 -10.63
C SER A 21 -11.88 -36.81 -9.25
N PHE A 22 -12.46 -36.14 -8.27
CA PHE A 22 -12.67 -36.70 -6.92
C PHE A 22 -13.73 -35.88 -6.15
N PHE A 23 -15.00 -35.91 -6.55
CA PHE A 23 -16.12 -35.50 -5.69
C PHE A 23 -17.43 -36.12 -6.21
N LYS A 24 -17.58 -37.45 -6.00
CA LYS A 24 -18.88 -38.10 -5.95
C LYS A 24 -18.77 -39.16 -4.84
N ASN A 25 -19.52 -38.98 -3.80
CA ASN A 25 -19.93 -39.83 -2.72
C ASN A 25 -19.63 -39.23 -1.36
N HIS A 26 -20.58 -38.45 -0.82
CA HIS A 26 -20.92 -38.38 0.61
C HIS A 26 -22.02 -37.32 0.81
N VAL A 27 -23.20 -37.57 0.23
CA VAL A 27 -24.45 -36.94 0.65
C VAL A 27 -25.52 -38.00 0.69
N LYS A 28 -25.54 -38.78 1.78
CA LYS A 28 -26.72 -39.49 2.26
C LYS A 28 -26.55 -39.65 3.77
N ASN A 29 -27.54 -39.22 4.51
CA ASN A 29 -27.75 -39.27 5.96
C ASN A 29 -27.50 -38.00 6.73
N LEU A 30 -28.45 -37.07 6.65
CA LEU A 30 -28.83 -36.15 7.72
C LEU A 30 -30.28 -35.67 7.52
N SER A 31 -31.21 -36.60 7.67
CA SER A 31 -32.62 -36.32 7.94
C SER A 31 -32.96 -37.07 9.20
N ILE A 32 -33.59 -36.48 10.16
CA ILE A 32 -34.10 -36.93 11.46
C ILE A 32 -33.32 -36.28 12.61
N LEU A 33 -33.87 -35.13 13.05
CA LEU A 33 -34.01 -34.70 14.45
C LEU A 33 -34.47 -33.21 14.47
N ILE A 34 -35.74 -33.00 14.10
CA ILE A 34 -36.48 -31.80 14.53
C ILE A 34 -37.82 -32.34 15.03
N ASP A 35 -37.92 -32.44 16.35
CA ASP A 35 -39.17 -32.30 17.08
C ASP A 35 -38.88 -32.16 18.58
N ASN A 36 -39.66 -31.26 19.18
CA ASN A 36 -39.79 -31.01 20.62
C ASN A 36 -38.89 -29.93 21.24
N THR A 37 -39.32 -28.67 21.06
CA THR A 37 -39.20 -27.66 22.11
C THR A 37 -40.55 -26.95 22.32
N PRO A 38 -41.02 -26.77 23.59
CA PRO A 38 -42.32 -26.20 23.89
C PRO A 38 -42.35 -24.69 23.66
N SER A 39 -43.47 -24.25 23.04
CA SER A 39 -43.82 -22.86 22.80
C SER A 39 -43.91 -22.05 24.12
N LEU A 40 -43.06 -21.03 24.24
CA LEU A 40 -43.20 -19.99 25.25
C LEU A 40 -44.24 -18.94 24.76
N PRO A 41 -45.04 -18.36 25.66
CA PRO A 41 -46.15 -17.48 25.31
C PRO A 41 -45.64 -16.11 24.84
N TYR A 42 -46.25 -15.65 23.75
CA TYR A 42 -46.09 -14.35 23.14
C TYR A 42 -46.59 -13.25 24.05
N TYR A 43 -45.70 -12.42 24.61
CA TYR A 43 -46.12 -11.19 25.28
C TYR A 43 -46.23 -10.06 24.26
N GLU A 44 -47.47 -9.74 23.89
CA GLU A 44 -47.84 -8.48 23.24
C GLU A 44 -47.63 -7.33 24.23
N ASN A 45 -46.55 -6.58 24.06
CA ASN A 45 -46.41 -5.26 24.65
C ASN A 45 -46.54 -4.23 23.54
N GLN A 46 -47.77 -3.74 23.35
CA GLN A 46 -48.11 -2.50 22.65
C GLN A 46 -47.43 -1.34 23.38
N ARG A 47 -46.23 -0.96 23.00
CA ARG A 47 -45.71 0.38 23.25
C ARG A 47 -45.77 1.13 21.92
N THR A 48 -46.80 1.99 21.80
CA THR A 48 -46.87 3.08 20.82
C THR A 48 -45.66 4.00 21.01
N ALA A 49 -44.55 3.65 20.41
CA ALA A 49 -43.40 4.54 20.25
C ALA A 49 -43.73 5.45 19.05
N MET A 50 -44.04 6.71 19.30
CA MET A 50 -44.00 7.75 18.28
C MET A 50 -42.72 7.62 17.49
N PRO A 51 -42.75 7.59 16.14
CA PRO A 51 -41.52 7.60 15.35
C PRO A 51 -40.87 8.98 15.54
N LEU A 52 -39.86 9.05 16.38
CA LEU A 52 -38.88 10.12 16.32
C LEU A 52 -38.36 10.11 14.88
N LYS A 53 -38.78 11.09 14.08
CA LYS A 53 -38.16 11.38 12.79
C LYS A 53 -36.68 11.70 13.05
N ARG A 54 -35.83 10.67 13.13
CA ARG A 54 -34.40 10.87 12.95
C ARG A 54 -34.25 11.52 11.59
N LYS A 55 -33.85 12.78 11.57
CA LYS A 55 -33.25 13.38 10.37
C LYS A 55 -32.09 12.46 10.01
N VAL A 56 -32.31 11.56 9.06
CA VAL A 56 -31.25 10.78 8.45
C VAL A 56 -30.47 11.81 7.64
N PHE A 57 -29.39 12.33 8.23
CA PHE A 57 -28.37 13.02 7.44
C PHE A 57 -27.81 11.94 6.51
N HIS A 58 -28.21 11.94 5.26
CA HIS A 58 -27.58 11.14 4.23
C HIS A 58 -26.14 11.65 4.13
N MET A 59 -25.22 10.87 4.68
CA MET A 59 -23.79 11.16 4.59
C MET A 59 -23.31 10.58 3.26
N GLU A 60 -23.14 11.44 2.25
CA GLU A 60 -22.57 11.02 0.98
C GLU A 60 -21.08 10.77 1.12
N VAL A 61 -20.64 9.55 0.81
CA VAL A 61 -19.24 9.12 0.90
C VAL A 61 -18.70 8.80 -0.50
N ILE A 62 -17.50 9.26 -0.80
CA ILE A 62 -16.72 8.82 -1.96
C ILE A 62 -15.72 7.78 -1.49
N LEU A 63 -15.71 6.62 -2.14
CA LEU A 63 -14.76 5.55 -1.83
C LEU A 63 -13.59 5.60 -2.79
N GLY A 64 -12.39 5.94 -2.32
CA GLY A 64 -11.14 5.76 -3.04
C GLY A 64 -10.57 4.37 -2.74
N ILE A 65 -10.32 3.59 -3.77
CA ILE A 65 -9.87 2.20 -3.63
C ILE A 65 -8.60 1.97 -4.45
N ASP A 66 -7.51 1.63 -3.76
CA ASP A 66 -6.25 1.19 -4.36
C ASP A 66 -6.20 -0.34 -4.35
N ILE A 67 -6.29 -0.94 -5.54
CA ILE A 67 -6.19 -2.38 -5.75
C ILE A 67 -4.75 -2.71 -6.14
N GLY A 68 -3.90 -2.89 -5.13
CA GLY A 68 -2.50 -3.23 -5.36
C GLY A 68 -2.26 -4.72 -5.60
N GLY A 69 -1.03 -5.08 -5.93
CA GLY A 69 -0.65 -6.49 -6.19
C GLY A 69 -0.73 -7.42 -4.97
N SER A 70 -0.67 -6.90 -3.75
CA SER A 70 -0.67 -7.69 -2.51
C SER A 70 -1.66 -7.22 -1.45
N THR A 71 -2.23 -6.02 -1.62
CA THR A 71 -3.18 -5.43 -0.68
C THR A 71 -4.20 -4.58 -1.41
N THR A 72 -5.46 -4.62 -0.96
CA THR A 72 -6.50 -3.67 -1.33
C THR A 72 -6.69 -2.68 -0.18
N LYS A 73 -6.71 -1.39 -0.49
CA LYS A 73 -6.92 -0.30 0.48
C LYS A 73 -8.15 0.50 0.09
N ILE A 74 -9.01 0.75 1.05
CA ILE A 74 -10.24 1.52 0.87
C ILE A 74 -10.19 2.72 1.82
N VAL A 75 -10.50 3.88 1.29
CA VAL A 75 -10.64 5.12 2.05
C VAL A 75 -12.00 5.74 1.71
N GLY A 76 -12.79 6.02 2.72
CA GLY A 76 -13.98 6.84 2.56
C GLY A 76 -13.65 8.31 2.77
N LEU A 77 -14.03 9.13 1.83
CA LEU A 77 -13.94 10.58 1.92
C LEU A 77 -15.33 11.19 2.01
N ARG A 78 -15.48 12.19 2.87
CA ARG A 78 -16.65 13.08 2.83
C ARG A 78 -16.58 14.00 1.61
N THR A 79 -17.67 14.66 1.30
CA THR A 79 -17.74 15.60 0.17
C THR A 79 -16.83 16.82 0.30
N ASP A 80 -16.39 17.14 1.51
CA ASP A 80 -15.38 18.19 1.80
C ASP A 80 -13.93 17.70 1.63
N GLY A 81 -13.72 16.42 1.29
CA GLY A 81 -12.42 15.78 1.13
C GLY A 81 -11.82 15.24 2.42
N SER A 82 -12.47 15.40 3.56
CA SER A 82 -11.99 14.84 4.83
C SER A 82 -12.13 13.33 4.88
N VAL A 83 -11.15 12.65 5.48
CA VAL A 83 -11.17 11.19 5.63
C VAL A 83 -12.20 10.78 6.68
N LEU A 84 -13.09 9.86 6.32
CA LEU A 84 -14.05 9.24 7.25
C LEU A 84 -13.41 8.05 7.98
N SER A 85 -12.89 7.12 7.22
CA SER A 85 -12.22 5.91 7.74
C SER A 85 -11.38 5.26 6.65
N MET A 86 -10.55 4.30 7.06
CA MET A 86 -9.63 3.59 6.18
C MET A 86 -9.64 2.10 6.51
N LEU A 87 -9.54 1.25 5.48
CA LEU A 87 -9.41 -0.20 5.61
C LEU A 87 -8.33 -0.72 4.69
N ARG A 88 -7.49 -1.63 5.18
CA ARG A 88 -6.53 -2.37 4.38
C ARG A 88 -6.76 -3.86 4.55
N VAL A 89 -6.91 -4.58 3.46
CA VAL A 89 -6.98 -6.04 3.43
C VAL A 89 -5.86 -6.62 2.59
N ARG A 90 -5.45 -7.84 2.90
CA ARG A 90 -4.54 -8.60 2.04
C ARG A 90 -5.32 -9.07 0.79
N ALA A 91 -4.72 -8.95 -0.38
CA ALA A 91 -5.28 -9.42 -1.64
C ALA A 91 -4.49 -10.66 -2.09
N GLU A 92 -5.16 -11.80 -2.21
CA GLU A 92 -4.66 -13.00 -2.88
C GLU A 92 -5.28 -13.10 -4.28
N ASP A 93 -6.59 -12.80 -4.37
CA ASP A 93 -7.31 -12.53 -5.61
C ASP A 93 -7.85 -11.09 -5.55
N GLN A 94 -7.48 -10.26 -6.52
CA GLN A 94 -7.75 -8.82 -6.48
C GLN A 94 -9.25 -8.52 -6.54
N VAL A 95 -10.00 -9.24 -7.37
CA VAL A 95 -11.44 -9.00 -7.55
C VAL A 95 -12.22 -9.45 -6.32
N THR A 96 -12.01 -10.67 -5.86
CA THR A 96 -12.65 -11.20 -4.64
C THR A 96 -12.31 -10.34 -3.42
N SER A 97 -11.04 -9.94 -3.31
CA SER A 97 -10.59 -9.07 -2.20
C SER A 97 -11.23 -7.69 -2.24
N LEU A 98 -11.45 -7.11 -3.43
CA LEU A 98 -12.15 -5.84 -3.59
C LEU A 98 -13.59 -5.93 -3.05
N TYR A 99 -14.37 -6.92 -3.52
CA TYR A 99 -15.78 -7.06 -3.11
C TYR A 99 -15.90 -7.39 -1.62
N GLY A 100 -15.05 -8.25 -1.09
CA GLY A 100 -14.99 -8.57 0.33
C GLY A 100 -14.58 -7.36 1.19
N ALA A 101 -13.59 -6.60 0.74
CA ALA A 101 -13.13 -5.40 1.42
C ALA A 101 -14.21 -4.32 1.44
N LEU A 102 -14.93 -4.12 0.33
CA LEU A 102 -16.01 -3.15 0.24
C LEU A 102 -17.15 -3.50 1.20
N GLY A 103 -17.60 -4.76 1.22
CA GLY A 103 -18.62 -5.23 2.16
C GLY A 103 -18.20 -5.03 3.62
N ASN A 104 -16.95 -5.39 3.95
CA ASN A 104 -16.39 -5.17 5.29
C ASN A 104 -16.34 -3.67 5.63
N TYR A 105 -15.86 -2.83 4.70
CA TYR A 105 -15.78 -1.39 4.91
C TYR A 105 -17.14 -0.78 5.23
N LEU A 106 -18.16 -1.08 4.44
CA LEU A 106 -19.52 -0.58 4.65
C LEU A 106 -20.08 -1.02 6.00
N THR A 107 -19.99 -2.31 6.31
CA THR A 107 -20.49 -2.87 7.57
C THR A 107 -19.80 -2.27 8.79
N SER A 108 -18.46 -2.17 8.76
CA SER A 108 -17.67 -1.64 9.90
C SER A 108 -17.93 -0.15 10.15
N ASN A 109 -18.40 0.60 9.15
CA ASN A 109 -18.71 2.02 9.29
C ASN A 109 -20.21 2.32 9.41
N GLY A 110 -21.06 1.29 9.48
CA GLY A 110 -22.51 1.46 9.54
C GLY A 110 -23.10 2.10 8.27
N LEU A 111 -22.42 1.95 7.14
CA LEU A 111 -22.81 2.49 5.84
C LEU A 111 -23.59 1.43 5.03
N THR A 112 -24.42 1.92 4.13
CA THR A 112 -25.10 1.14 3.10
C THR A 112 -24.64 1.59 1.71
N LEU A 113 -25.00 0.84 0.66
CA LEU A 113 -24.70 1.25 -0.71
C LEU A 113 -25.33 2.61 -1.06
N LYS A 114 -26.44 2.99 -0.42
CA LYS A 114 -27.13 4.28 -0.66
C LYS A 114 -26.34 5.49 -0.13
N ASP A 115 -25.44 5.26 0.81
CA ASP A 115 -24.60 6.31 1.39
C ASP A 115 -23.33 6.55 0.54
N VAL A 116 -23.08 5.66 -0.44
CA VAL A 116 -21.93 5.77 -1.35
C VAL A 116 -22.33 6.53 -2.61
N ARG A 117 -21.79 7.71 -2.76
CA ARG A 117 -22.00 8.55 -3.95
C ARG A 117 -21.27 8.00 -5.18
N ARG A 118 -20.04 7.52 -4.99
CA ARG A 118 -19.14 7.06 -6.07
C ARG A 118 -18.03 6.16 -5.54
N VAL A 119 -17.59 5.24 -6.39
CA VAL A 119 -16.36 4.45 -6.20
C VAL A 119 -15.31 4.93 -7.19
N VAL A 120 -14.10 5.14 -6.72
CA VAL A 120 -12.94 5.57 -7.51
C VAL A 120 -11.83 4.55 -7.38
N LEU A 121 -11.56 3.83 -8.45
CA LEU A 121 -10.58 2.75 -8.49
C LEU A 121 -9.23 3.26 -8.99
N THR A 122 -8.17 2.73 -8.41
CA THR A 122 -6.79 2.91 -8.86
C THR A 122 -5.96 1.67 -8.53
N GLY A 123 -4.69 1.68 -8.91
CA GLY A 123 -3.78 0.56 -8.73
C GLY A 123 -3.86 -0.46 -9.87
N VAL A 124 -2.85 -1.33 -9.93
CA VAL A 124 -2.70 -2.32 -11.03
C VAL A 124 -3.90 -3.26 -11.17
N GLY A 125 -4.54 -3.62 -10.05
CA GLY A 125 -5.71 -4.49 -10.03
C GLY A 125 -7.00 -3.82 -10.52
N ALA A 126 -7.05 -2.49 -10.66
CA ALA A 126 -8.22 -1.81 -11.20
C ALA A 126 -8.52 -2.19 -12.67
N SER A 127 -7.52 -2.72 -13.39
CA SER A 127 -7.68 -3.22 -14.76
C SER A 127 -8.63 -4.41 -14.86
N TYR A 128 -8.73 -5.23 -13.82
CA TYR A 128 -9.58 -6.43 -13.79
C TYR A 128 -11.07 -6.12 -13.49
N VAL A 129 -11.38 -4.87 -13.16
CA VAL A 129 -12.76 -4.48 -12.82
C VAL A 129 -13.39 -3.77 -14.02
N GLU A 130 -14.50 -4.30 -14.50
CA GLU A 130 -15.30 -3.70 -15.58
C GLU A 130 -16.65 -3.24 -15.04
N GLY A 131 -17.12 -2.06 -15.50
CA GLY A 131 -18.41 -1.50 -15.13
C GLY A 131 -18.51 -1.02 -13.68
N ASP A 132 -19.74 -0.85 -13.25
CA ASP A 132 -20.08 -0.33 -11.93
C ASP A 132 -20.06 -1.42 -10.85
N ILE A 133 -19.45 -1.13 -9.70
CA ILE A 133 -19.39 -2.05 -8.56
C ILE A 133 -20.73 -1.98 -7.79
N TYR A 134 -21.44 -3.09 -7.73
CA TYR A 134 -22.78 -3.17 -7.08
C TYR A 134 -23.79 -2.11 -7.58
N GLY A 135 -23.63 -1.66 -8.83
CA GLY A 135 -24.47 -0.59 -9.42
C GLY A 135 -24.13 0.82 -8.89
N LEU A 136 -23.01 0.98 -8.18
CA LEU A 136 -22.51 2.28 -7.75
C LEU A 136 -21.73 2.94 -8.89
N PRO A 137 -21.92 4.24 -9.16
CA PRO A 137 -21.12 4.95 -10.15
C PRO A 137 -19.63 4.76 -9.88
N THR A 138 -18.94 4.09 -10.80
CA THR A 138 -17.55 3.69 -10.64
C THR A 138 -16.70 4.33 -11.73
N CYS A 139 -15.58 4.93 -11.35
CA CYS A 139 -14.60 5.46 -12.29
C CYS A 139 -13.18 5.04 -11.91
N LYS A 140 -12.26 5.12 -12.87
CA LYS A 140 -10.84 4.80 -12.66
C LYS A 140 -10.00 6.08 -12.74
N VAL A 141 -8.98 6.13 -11.91
CA VAL A 141 -7.96 7.19 -11.89
C VAL A 141 -6.60 6.53 -12.04
N ASP A 142 -5.73 7.15 -12.83
CA ASP A 142 -4.35 6.73 -12.99
C ASP A 142 -3.63 6.66 -11.64
N GLU A 143 -2.86 5.59 -11.40
CA GLU A 143 -2.22 5.31 -10.13
C GLU A 143 -1.19 6.40 -9.75
N PHE A 144 -0.45 6.93 -10.72
CA PHE A 144 0.54 7.97 -10.44
C PHE A 144 -0.14 9.28 -10.06
N SER A 145 -1.20 9.66 -10.79
CA SER A 145 -2.02 10.83 -10.47
C SER A 145 -2.64 10.73 -9.08
N ALA A 146 -3.16 9.55 -8.74
CA ALA A 146 -3.71 9.28 -7.42
C ALA A 146 -2.61 9.38 -6.34
N SER A 147 -1.47 8.72 -6.54
CA SER A 147 -0.37 8.72 -5.57
C SER A 147 0.19 10.11 -5.32
N GLY A 148 0.45 10.88 -6.38
CA GLY A 148 0.95 12.25 -6.28
C GLY A 148 -0.05 13.18 -5.59
N THR A 149 -1.33 13.13 -5.98
CA THR A 149 -2.37 13.95 -5.36
C THR A 149 -2.54 13.63 -3.87
N GLY A 150 -2.55 12.35 -3.51
CA GLY A 150 -2.69 11.92 -2.13
C GLY A 150 -1.49 12.27 -1.27
N ALA A 151 -0.27 12.13 -1.80
CA ALA A 151 0.97 12.50 -1.11
C ALA A 151 1.02 13.99 -0.79
N LEU A 152 0.74 14.86 -1.76
CA LEU A 152 0.68 16.31 -1.56
C LEU A 152 -0.40 16.72 -0.56
N ALA A 153 -1.60 16.10 -0.66
CA ALA A 153 -2.69 16.39 0.26
C ALA A 153 -2.36 16.02 1.71
N LEU A 154 -1.68 14.88 1.92
CA LEU A 154 -1.30 14.42 3.26
C LEU A 154 -0.13 15.20 3.86
N SER A 155 0.82 15.63 3.04
CA SER A 155 2.03 16.34 3.51
C SER A 155 1.85 17.86 3.60
N GLY A 156 0.83 18.42 2.95
CA GLY A 156 0.63 19.87 2.84
C GLY A 156 1.63 20.57 1.93
N GLN A 157 2.46 19.83 1.17
CA GLN A 157 3.43 20.40 0.24
C GLN A 157 2.76 20.82 -1.06
N ASP A 158 3.28 21.89 -1.68
CA ASP A 158 2.80 22.37 -2.98
C ASP A 158 3.47 21.63 -4.15
N SER A 159 4.69 21.13 -3.96
CA SER A 159 5.40 20.29 -4.92
C SER A 159 6.45 19.42 -4.24
N ALA A 160 6.69 18.23 -4.77
CA ALA A 160 7.72 17.30 -4.27
C ALA A 160 8.00 16.16 -5.27
N VAL A 161 9.13 15.50 -5.07
CA VAL A 161 9.30 14.12 -5.55
C VAL A 161 8.51 13.20 -4.63
N VAL A 162 7.57 12.46 -5.18
CA VAL A 162 6.79 11.46 -4.46
C VAL A 162 7.35 10.07 -4.76
N VAL A 163 7.66 9.32 -3.71
CA VAL A 163 8.20 7.97 -3.80
C VAL A 163 7.21 7.00 -3.17
N THR A 164 6.56 6.20 -4.00
CA THR A 164 5.60 5.21 -3.54
C THR A 164 6.26 3.84 -3.41
N MET A 165 6.52 3.40 -2.19
CA MET A 165 7.18 2.16 -1.84
C MET A 165 6.15 1.04 -1.58
N GLY A 166 5.70 0.39 -2.65
CA GLY A 166 4.74 -0.72 -2.66
C GLY A 166 5.41 -2.08 -2.89
N THR A 167 4.84 -2.89 -3.79
CA THR A 167 5.44 -4.15 -4.29
C THR A 167 6.76 -3.86 -5.01
N GLY A 168 6.76 -2.90 -5.93
CA GLY A 168 7.92 -2.18 -6.43
C GLY A 168 7.93 -0.75 -5.89
N THR A 169 8.74 0.13 -6.50
CA THR A 169 8.82 1.54 -6.15
C THR A 169 8.62 2.40 -7.38
N ALA A 170 7.76 3.41 -7.27
CA ALA A 170 7.54 4.41 -8.30
C ALA A 170 7.98 5.79 -7.82
N PHE A 171 8.62 6.55 -8.70
CA PHE A 171 9.10 7.91 -8.47
C PHE A 171 8.34 8.86 -9.38
N MET A 172 7.78 9.91 -8.81
CA MET A 172 6.95 10.87 -9.50
C MET A 172 7.31 12.29 -9.09
N TRP A 173 7.21 13.23 -10.00
CA TRP A 173 7.12 14.65 -9.69
C TRP A 173 5.66 15.04 -9.58
N ALA A 174 5.28 15.64 -8.47
CA ALA A 174 3.91 16.09 -8.22
C ALA A 174 3.88 17.58 -7.86
N GLU A 175 2.90 18.30 -8.43
CA GLU A 175 2.62 19.70 -8.16
C GLU A 175 1.13 19.87 -7.85
N LYS A 176 0.82 20.73 -6.88
CA LYS A 176 -0.54 21.04 -6.47
C LYS A 176 -1.29 21.77 -7.59
N GLY A 177 -2.39 21.18 -8.02
CA GLY A 177 -3.17 21.70 -9.15
C GLY A 177 -2.56 21.43 -10.52
N GLY A 178 -1.35 20.86 -10.59
CA GLY A 178 -0.66 20.46 -11.81
C GLY A 178 -0.88 18.98 -12.15
N THR A 179 -0.19 18.54 -13.19
CA THR A 179 -0.12 17.11 -13.58
C THR A 179 0.97 16.40 -12.77
N VAL A 180 0.69 15.16 -12.40
CA VAL A 180 1.71 14.27 -11.83
C VAL A 180 2.50 13.64 -12.97
N ARG A 181 3.83 13.80 -12.95
CA ARG A 181 4.73 13.26 -13.97
C ARG A 181 5.49 12.06 -13.41
N HIS A 182 5.29 10.90 -14.00
CA HIS A 182 6.10 9.71 -13.70
C HIS A 182 7.56 9.95 -14.14
N LEU A 183 8.50 9.75 -13.22
CA LEU A 183 9.93 9.92 -13.48
C LEU A 183 10.57 8.59 -13.87
N CYS A 184 10.43 7.60 -13.00
CA CYS A 184 10.89 6.24 -13.24
C CYS A 184 10.19 5.26 -12.26
N GLY A 185 10.39 3.97 -12.51
CA GLY A 185 9.99 2.89 -11.62
C GLY A 185 11.12 1.90 -11.39
N SER A 186 11.06 1.19 -10.27
CA SER A 186 12.00 0.13 -9.93
C SER A 186 11.26 -1.12 -9.46
N GLY A 187 11.75 -2.29 -9.85
CA GLY A 187 11.32 -3.57 -9.29
C GLY A 187 11.76 -3.76 -7.83
N ILE A 188 12.61 -2.86 -7.30
CA ILE A 188 13.06 -2.91 -5.90
C ILE A 188 11.98 -2.33 -5.01
N GLY A 189 11.49 -3.13 -4.06
CA GLY A 189 10.42 -2.74 -3.15
C GLY A 189 10.05 -3.87 -2.19
N GLY A 190 8.83 -3.82 -1.68
CA GLY A 190 8.32 -4.84 -0.74
C GLY A 190 8.26 -6.25 -1.31
N GLY A 191 8.07 -6.39 -2.63
CA GLY A 191 8.13 -7.68 -3.32
C GLY A 191 9.55 -8.26 -3.32
N THR A 192 10.57 -7.42 -3.60
CA THR A 192 11.98 -7.80 -3.52
C THR A 192 12.34 -8.21 -2.11
N LEU A 193 11.96 -7.39 -1.12
CA LEU A 193 12.19 -7.70 0.31
C LEU A 193 11.57 -9.05 0.70
N GLY A 194 10.31 -9.29 0.33
CA GLY A 194 9.64 -10.56 0.60
C GLY A 194 10.32 -11.75 -0.08
N GLY A 195 10.77 -11.59 -1.32
CA GLY A 195 11.50 -12.62 -2.06
C GLY A 195 12.86 -12.95 -1.45
N LEU A 196 13.63 -11.93 -1.07
CA LEU A 196 14.91 -12.10 -0.38
C LEU A 196 14.72 -12.78 0.98
N CYS A 197 13.85 -12.27 1.84
CA CYS A 197 13.61 -12.83 3.17
C CYS A 197 13.04 -14.26 3.12
N ARG A 198 12.26 -14.61 2.09
CA ARG A 198 11.84 -16.02 1.89
C ARG A 198 13.03 -16.95 1.72
N LYS A 199 14.07 -16.51 1.01
CA LYS A 199 15.29 -17.31 0.77
C LYS A 199 16.26 -17.27 1.94
N LEU A 200 16.46 -16.10 2.52
CA LEU A 200 17.45 -15.90 3.58
C LEU A 200 16.98 -16.44 4.94
N VAL A 201 15.71 -16.22 5.28
CA VAL A 201 15.17 -16.47 6.64
C VAL A 201 13.88 -17.28 6.67
N GLY A 202 13.41 -17.80 5.51
CA GLY A 202 12.18 -18.61 5.43
C GLY A 202 10.89 -17.83 5.66
N MET A 203 10.91 -16.48 5.62
CA MET A 203 9.76 -15.62 5.87
C MET A 203 9.44 -14.74 4.65
N GLU A 204 8.14 -14.63 4.32
CA GLU A 204 7.69 -13.78 3.21
C GLU A 204 6.64 -12.76 3.62
N ARG A 205 6.00 -12.95 4.77
CA ARG A 205 4.95 -12.04 5.24
C ARG A 205 5.57 -10.75 5.77
N PHE A 206 5.23 -9.63 5.14
CA PHE A 206 5.79 -8.31 5.46
C PHE A 206 5.76 -7.97 6.95
N GLY A 207 4.65 -8.27 7.66
CA GLY A 207 4.54 -8.00 9.10
C GLY A 207 5.48 -8.86 9.97
N GLN A 208 5.85 -10.07 9.51
CA GLN A 208 6.84 -10.92 10.18
C GLN A 208 8.26 -10.42 9.92
N ILE A 209 8.55 -10.09 8.64
CA ILE A 209 9.84 -9.50 8.23
C ILE A 209 10.10 -8.21 9.02
N LYS A 210 9.11 -7.30 9.10
CA LYS A 210 9.22 -6.06 9.88
C LYS A 210 9.65 -6.33 11.33
N LYS A 211 8.96 -7.25 12.01
CA LYS A 211 9.24 -7.58 13.42
C LYS A 211 10.62 -8.23 13.60
N LEU A 212 11.01 -9.07 12.66
CA LEU A 212 12.30 -9.76 12.71
C LEU A 212 13.44 -8.77 12.45
N ALA A 213 13.37 -7.97 11.39
CA ALA A 213 14.38 -6.99 11.02
C ALA A 213 14.57 -5.89 12.08
N ALA A 214 13.55 -5.57 12.86
CA ALA A 214 13.67 -4.62 13.97
C ALA A 214 14.57 -5.10 15.13
N GLN A 215 14.90 -6.39 15.16
CA GLN A 215 15.75 -7.02 16.19
C GLN A 215 17.16 -7.33 15.68
N GLY A 216 17.42 -7.10 14.39
CA GLY A 216 18.71 -7.43 13.77
C GLY A 216 19.76 -6.35 13.93
N ASP A 217 21.01 -6.78 13.89
CA ASP A 217 22.20 -5.94 13.90
C ASP A 217 22.83 -5.90 12.50
N LEU A 218 22.87 -4.71 11.88
CA LEU A 218 23.49 -4.51 10.57
C LEU A 218 25.00 -4.73 10.59
N GLY A 219 25.66 -4.53 11.72
CA GLY A 219 27.09 -4.78 11.87
C GLY A 219 27.50 -6.24 11.65
N GLN A 220 26.54 -7.19 11.73
CA GLN A 220 26.77 -8.61 11.43
C GLN A 220 26.63 -8.94 9.93
N VAL A 221 26.22 -7.97 9.12
CA VAL A 221 25.84 -8.22 7.71
C VAL A 221 26.53 -7.25 6.75
N ASP A 222 26.49 -5.95 7.05
CA ASP A 222 26.93 -4.90 6.15
C ASP A 222 28.36 -4.47 6.48
N LEU A 223 29.15 -4.22 5.43
CA LEU A 223 30.45 -3.59 5.55
C LEU A 223 30.25 -2.07 5.69
N THR A 224 30.80 -1.48 6.74
CA THR A 224 30.67 -0.05 7.02
C THR A 224 31.88 0.76 6.53
N ILE A 225 31.74 2.10 6.53
CA ILE A 225 32.87 3.00 6.25
C ILE A 225 34.00 2.79 7.29
N ALA A 226 33.67 2.56 8.57
CA ALA A 226 34.66 2.30 9.61
C ALA A 226 35.51 1.04 9.34
N ASP A 227 34.94 0.03 8.68
CA ASP A 227 35.61 -1.23 8.38
C ASP A 227 36.67 -1.09 7.28
N ILE A 228 36.51 -0.11 6.40
CA ILE A 228 37.36 0.07 5.21
C ILE A 228 38.30 1.27 5.29
N THR A 229 38.21 2.12 6.33
CA THR A 229 39.08 3.28 6.48
C THR A 229 39.39 3.57 7.94
N CYS A 230 40.65 3.87 8.24
CA CYS A 230 41.10 4.32 9.57
C CYS A 230 40.84 5.82 9.80
N ASN A 231 40.67 6.61 8.75
CA ASN A 231 40.44 8.05 8.78
C ASN A 231 39.31 8.42 7.83
N PRO A 232 38.04 8.21 8.22
CA PRO A 232 36.90 8.61 7.40
C PRO A 232 36.92 10.15 7.20
N ALA A 233 36.50 10.60 6.00
CA ALA A 233 36.34 12.02 5.76
C ALA A 233 35.40 12.60 6.81
N PRO A 234 35.62 13.83 7.33
CA PRO A 234 34.78 14.42 8.37
C PRO A 234 33.29 14.52 8.04
N THR A 235 32.97 14.43 6.76
CA THR A 235 31.59 14.48 6.22
C THR A 235 30.93 13.10 6.08
N LEU A 236 31.67 11.99 6.28
CA LEU A 236 31.19 10.63 6.18
C LEU A 236 31.04 10.02 7.57
N ASP A 237 29.83 9.70 7.96
CA ASP A 237 29.56 8.97 9.19
C ASP A 237 30.18 7.55 9.08
N PRO A 238 31.03 7.14 10.03
CA PRO A 238 31.66 5.82 10.02
C PRO A 238 30.68 4.64 9.99
N THR A 239 29.47 4.84 10.47
CA THR A 239 28.42 3.80 10.53
C THR A 239 27.68 3.60 9.21
N LEU A 240 27.95 4.43 8.19
CA LEU A 240 27.31 4.27 6.89
C LEU A 240 27.75 2.97 6.22
N THR A 241 26.81 2.28 5.59
CA THR A 241 27.06 1.08 4.79
C THR A 241 27.92 1.42 3.58
N ALA A 242 29.10 0.80 3.47
CA ALA A 242 29.94 0.85 2.27
C ALA A 242 29.55 -0.26 1.28
N ALA A 243 29.17 -1.45 1.79
CA ALA A 243 28.68 -2.55 0.96
C ALA A 243 27.60 -3.35 1.71
N ASN A 244 26.41 -3.39 1.15
CA ASN A 244 25.34 -4.23 1.69
C ASN A 244 25.75 -5.71 1.58
N PHE A 245 25.58 -6.48 2.65
CA PHE A 245 26.03 -7.87 2.80
C PHE A 245 27.54 -8.05 2.59
N GLY A 246 28.34 -6.98 2.70
CA GLY A 246 29.77 -7.01 2.43
C GLY A 246 30.61 -7.58 3.59
N ASN A 247 30.04 -7.70 4.78
CA ASN A 247 30.71 -8.23 5.99
C ASN A 247 29.84 -9.28 6.68
N LEU A 248 29.21 -10.17 5.88
CA LEU A 248 28.29 -11.18 6.40
C LEU A 248 29.01 -12.16 7.33
N ALA A 249 28.69 -12.12 8.63
CA ALA A 249 29.22 -13.03 9.62
C ALA A 249 28.67 -14.47 9.40
N GLU A 250 29.54 -15.48 9.68
CA GLU A 250 29.14 -16.89 9.53
C GLU A 250 27.97 -17.29 10.43
N ASP A 251 27.85 -16.64 11.59
CA ASP A 251 26.82 -16.87 12.61
C ASP A 251 25.73 -15.79 12.64
N ALA A 252 25.62 -14.95 11.58
CA ALA A 252 24.58 -13.94 11.46
C ALA A 252 23.20 -14.55 11.65
N SER A 253 22.43 -13.98 12.58
CA SER A 253 21.11 -14.46 12.94
C SER A 253 20.08 -14.19 11.81
N PRO A 254 18.95 -14.90 11.80
CA PRO A 254 17.84 -14.57 10.89
C PRO A 254 17.36 -13.11 11.02
N ALA A 255 17.48 -12.50 12.19
CA ALA A 255 17.15 -11.10 12.41
C ALA A 255 18.12 -10.15 11.69
N ASP A 256 19.42 -10.44 11.75
CA ASP A 256 20.47 -9.67 11.10
C ASP A 256 20.32 -9.73 9.59
N LEU A 257 20.10 -10.94 9.04
CA LEU A 257 19.84 -11.14 7.60
C LEU A 257 18.59 -10.39 7.13
N ALA A 258 17.53 -10.37 7.94
CA ALA A 258 16.31 -9.61 7.61
C ALA A 258 16.58 -8.10 7.68
N ALA A 259 17.36 -7.61 8.65
CA ALA A 259 17.76 -6.21 8.74
C ALA A 259 18.64 -5.80 7.55
N GLY A 260 19.61 -6.62 7.15
CA GLY A 260 20.42 -6.40 5.95
C GLY A 260 19.61 -6.32 4.67
N ALA A 261 18.63 -7.22 4.51
CA ALA A 261 17.72 -7.20 3.34
C ALA A 261 16.86 -5.93 3.32
N VAL A 262 16.36 -5.47 4.47
CA VAL A 262 15.63 -4.19 4.58
C VAL A 262 16.56 -3.03 4.22
N ASN A 263 17.77 -2.99 4.77
CA ASN A 263 18.74 -1.92 4.53
C ASN A 263 19.10 -1.84 3.03
N LEU A 264 19.43 -2.97 2.41
CA LEU A 264 19.70 -3.04 0.96
C LEU A 264 18.58 -2.40 0.12
N VAL A 265 17.34 -2.78 0.41
CA VAL A 265 16.19 -2.28 -0.36
C VAL A 265 15.98 -0.79 -0.12
N LEU A 266 16.08 -0.32 1.13
CA LEU A 266 15.89 1.10 1.46
C LEU A 266 17.01 1.97 0.89
N GLN A 267 18.27 1.51 0.94
CA GLN A 267 19.40 2.25 0.37
C GLN A 267 19.33 2.35 -1.15
N ALA A 268 18.93 1.27 -1.84
CA ALA A 268 18.72 1.31 -3.27
C ALA A 268 17.61 2.33 -3.64
N ILE A 269 16.50 2.36 -2.89
CA ILE A 269 15.44 3.35 -3.08
C ILE A 269 15.95 4.77 -2.78
N GLY A 270 16.69 4.95 -1.69
CA GLY A 270 17.26 6.24 -1.29
C GLY A 270 18.18 6.82 -2.37
N THR A 271 19.08 6.02 -2.92
CA THR A 271 19.98 6.43 -4.02
C THR A 271 19.19 6.87 -5.26
N MET A 272 18.17 6.08 -5.67
CA MET A 272 17.30 6.47 -6.79
C MET A 272 16.51 7.75 -6.49
N THR A 273 16.14 7.97 -5.24
CA THR A 273 15.45 9.19 -4.81
C THR A 273 16.34 10.43 -4.95
N VAL A 274 17.63 10.32 -4.59
CA VAL A 274 18.61 11.41 -4.79
C VAL A 274 18.69 11.79 -6.27
N LEU A 275 18.80 10.79 -7.16
CA LEU A 275 18.82 11.03 -8.62
C LEU A 275 17.52 11.67 -9.12
N ALA A 276 16.37 11.23 -8.62
CA ALA A 276 15.08 11.82 -8.97
C ALA A 276 14.97 13.30 -8.52
N CYS A 277 15.50 13.62 -7.34
CA CYS A 277 15.57 15.00 -6.84
C CYS A 277 16.44 15.90 -7.73
N GLN A 278 17.60 15.39 -8.15
CA GLN A 278 18.48 16.11 -9.11
C GLN A 278 17.80 16.36 -10.44
N CYS A 279 17.02 15.39 -10.97
CA CYS A 279 16.27 15.57 -12.21
C CYS A 279 15.16 16.61 -12.12
N CYS A 280 14.63 16.89 -10.93
CA CYS A 280 13.53 17.82 -10.71
C CYS A 280 13.96 19.12 -10.03
N ASP A 281 15.25 19.31 -9.79
CA ASP A 281 15.82 20.46 -9.07
C ASP A 281 15.06 20.75 -7.75
N THR A 282 14.84 19.70 -6.97
CA THR A 282 14.13 19.77 -5.70
C THR A 282 14.89 19.05 -4.58
N ARG A 283 14.58 19.44 -3.35
CA ARG A 283 15.10 18.78 -2.14
C ARG A 283 13.99 18.25 -1.23
N THR A 284 12.75 18.28 -1.71
CA THR A 284 11.59 17.79 -0.94
C THR A 284 11.09 16.48 -1.49
N VAL A 285 11.02 15.49 -0.63
CA VAL A 285 10.58 14.13 -0.94
C VAL A 285 9.45 13.71 -0.01
N ILE A 286 8.41 13.12 -0.57
CA ILE A 286 7.33 12.51 0.21
C ILE A 286 7.36 11.00 -0.02
N LEU A 287 7.57 10.26 1.07
CA LEU A 287 7.58 8.79 1.07
C LEU A 287 6.18 8.26 1.38
N THR A 288 5.68 7.39 0.53
CA THR A 288 4.37 6.75 0.68
C THR A 288 4.44 5.24 0.45
N GLY A 289 3.34 4.53 0.65
CA GLY A 289 3.27 3.09 0.44
C GLY A 289 3.53 2.25 1.69
N SER A 290 3.38 0.93 1.56
CA SER A 290 3.39 0.01 2.71
C SER A 290 4.74 -0.09 3.41
N MET A 291 5.86 0.13 2.70
CA MET A 291 7.19 0.05 3.30
C MET A 291 7.50 1.20 4.24
N THR A 292 6.77 2.33 4.19
CA THR A 292 6.94 3.43 5.14
C THR A 292 6.69 3.04 6.60
N THR A 293 6.08 1.87 6.82
CA THR A 293 5.84 1.34 8.17
C THR A 293 7.01 0.58 8.76
N LEU A 294 8.09 0.35 8.01
CA LEU A 294 9.33 -0.27 8.54
C LEU A 294 10.02 0.70 9.51
N ASP A 295 10.48 0.19 10.64
CA ASP A 295 11.15 1.01 11.67
C ASP A 295 12.48 1.57 11.17
N GLN A 296 13.11 0.90 10.20
CA GLN A 296 14.37 1.29 9.56
C GLN A 296 14.22 2.44 8.54
N VAL A 297 13.00 2.80 8.13
CA VAL A 297 12.79 3.88 7.14
C VAL A 297 13.34 5.20 7.68
N LYS A 298 12.96 5.58 8.88
CA LYS A 298 13.37 6.85 9.45
C LYS A 298 14.90 6.99 9.55
N PRO A 299 15.64 6.11 10.25
CA PRO A 299 17.09 6.25 10.36
C PRO A 299 17.82 6.16 9.02
N ASN A 300 17.32 5.33 8.08
CA ASN A 300 17.92 5.19 6.77
C ASN A 300 17.83 6.49 5.97
N PHE A 301 16.63 7.10 5.88
CA PHE A 301 16.43 8.34 5.13
C PHE A 301 17.01 9.56 5.84
N GLU A 302 17.13 9.60 7.16
CA GLU A 302 17.90 10.64 7.88
C GLU A 302 19.37 10.66 7.47
N ASN A 303 19.97 9.52 7.15
CA ASN A 303 21.34 9.46 6.63
C ASN A 303 21.41 10.09 5.22
N PHE A 304 20.46 9.81 4.34
CA PHE A 304 20.37 10.49 3.03
C PHE A 304 20.13 11.99 3.17
N GLU A 305 19.32 12.40 4.15
CA GLU A 305 19.07 13.83 4.45
C GLU A 305 20.37 14.54 4.83
N LYS A 306 21.16 13.97 5.73
CA LYS A 306 22.46 14.51 6.15
C LYS A 306 23.46 14.57 5.00
N LEU A 307 23.55 13.52 4.17
CA LEU A 307 24.53 13.40 3.08
C LEU A 307 24.22 14.31 1.89
N TYR A 308 22.95 14.44 1.53
CA TYR A 308 22.54 15.08 0.27
C TYR A 308 21.70 16.33 0.46
N GLY A 309 21.36 16.70 1.70
CA GLY A 309 20.54 17.87 2.01
C GLY A 309 19.11 17.76 1.46
N ILE A 310 18.58 16.54 1.38
CA ILE A 310 17.23 16.23 0.90
C ILE A 310 16.32 16.07 2.11
N HIS A 311 15.18 16.74 2.11
CA HIS A 311 14.21 16.63 3.17
C HIS A 311 13.17 15.55 2.88
N TYR A 312 13.08 14.54 3.74
CA TYR A 312 12.18 13.41 3.60
C TYR A 312 10.97 13.51 4.54
N ILE A 313 9.79 13.45 3.97
CA ILE A 313 8.52 13.54 4.70
C ILE A 313 7.80 12.19 4.57
N VAL A 314 7.50 11.56 5.71
CA VAL A 314 6.58 10.43 5.79
C VAL A 314 5.29 10.96 6.43
N PRO A 315 4.27 11.30 5.65
CA PRO A 315 3.05 11.85 6.22
C PRO A 315 2.28 10.80 7.02
N GLU A 316 1.47 11.25 7.94
CA GLU A 316 0.50 10.36 8.59
C GLU A 316 -0.39 9.72 7.52
N ASN A 317 -0.71 8.44 7.69
CA ASN A 317 -1.47 7.66 6.71
C ASN A 317 -0.80 7.49 5.33
N ALA A 318 0.53 7.62 5.24
CA ALA A 318 1.31 7.43 4.01
C ALA A 318 0.98 6.13 3.25
N THR A 319 0.58 5.07 3.95
CA THR A 319 0.18 3.79 3.35
C THR A 319 -1.11 3.87 2.54
N PHE A 320 -1.95 4.87 2.79
CA PHE A 320 -3.23 5.09 2.14
C PHE A 320 -3.21 6.23 1.12
N ALA A 321 -2.06 6.87 0.91
CA ALA A 321 -1.93 8.04 0.05
C ALA A 321 -2.57 7.83 -1.34
N THR A 322 -2.31 6.71 -1.99
CA THR A 322 -2.88 6.38 -3.32
C THR A 322 -4.41 6.29 -3.29
N ALA A 323 -4.99 5.62 -2.30
CA ALA A 323 -6.45 5.51 -2.17
C ALA A 323 -7.10 6.86 -1.82
N ILE A 324 -6.48 7.66 -0.94
CA ILE A 324 -6.92 9.02 -0.62
C ILE A 324 -6.90 9.89 -1.89
N GLY A 325 -5.79 9.86 -2.62
CA GLY A 325 -5.63 10.63 -3.84
C GLY A 325 -6.61 10.25 -4.94
N ALA A 326 -6.93 8.96 -5.08
CA ALA A 326 -7.96 8.50 -6.01
C ALA A 326 -9.31 9.18 -5.73
N GLY A 327 -9.75 9.19 -4.47
CA GLY A 327 -10.98 9.86 -4.07
C GLY A 327 -10.92 11.38 -4.29
N LEU A 328 -9.79 12.03 -3.94
CA LEU A 328 -9.60 13.48 -4.14
C LEU A 328 -9.58 13.90 -5.61
N CYS A 329 -9.02 13.10 -6.51
CA CYS A 329 -9.06 13.35 -7.95
C CYS A 329 -10.51 13.41 -8.48
N SER A 330 -11.41 12.60 -7.92
CA SER A 330 -12.83 12.62 -8.29
C SER A 330 -13.57 13.86 -7.79
N LEU A 331 -13.17 14.42 -6.65
CA LEU A 331 -13.77 15.66 -6.14
C LEU A 331 -13.42 16.88 -7.03
N LYS A 332 -12.18 16.92 -7.55
CA LYS A 332 -11.71 18.01 -8.42
C LYS A 332 -12.45 18.03 -9.78
N LYS A 333 -12.80 16.89 -10.35
CA LYS A 333 -13.52 16.82 -11.65
C LYS A 333 -14.94 17.38 -11.58
N ASN A 334 -15.62 17.29 -10.43
CA ASN A 334 -16.98 17.85 -10.26
C ASN A 334 -17.01 19.36 -10.00
N ALA A 335 -15.87 20.02 -9.84
CA ALA A 335 -15.79 21.47 -9.66
C ALA A 335 -15.61 22.24 -11.00
N VAL A 336 -15.47 21.51 -12.11
CA VAL A 336 -15.22 22.05 -13.46
C VAL A 336 -16.39 21.81 -14.41
N ASP A 337 -17.31 20.90 -14.04
CA ASP A 337 -18.59 20.65 -14.73
C ASP A 337 -19.72 21.45 -14.02
#